data_17c12781d39159e5e7f26fb60528ed9d
#
_entry.id   17c12781d39159e5e7f26fb60528ed9d
#
_cell.length_a   1.000
_cell.length_b   1.000
_cell.length_c   1.000
_cell.angle_alpha   90.00
_cell.angle_beta   90.00
_cell.angle_gamma   90.00
#
_symmetry.space_group_name_H-M   'P 1'
#
loop_
_entity.id
_entity.type
_entity.pdbx_description
1 polymer ?
#
loop_
_entity_poly.entity_id
_entity_poly.type
_entity_poly.pdbx_seq_one_letter_code
_entity_poly.pdbx_strand_id
1 'polypeptide(L)'
;MRWPVLPLLKQYEIAAAIPKAVIWDAQTLLANPAWRLRINDKTIEGFRQAVSALELDEEYFKAYVHGDVEIFGLQQLADAIRQQIQHGPGVVWLQGFPATEFSVFQMKFFYLLVGAAMGQTMDNYGRLYDVRDYGGSYKTERIPISQTHAATGFHTDSSARNVMPDIVAILCVQPAHKGGESLIVSGATVHEELRKTNMGALSILYREFIRDIVTPGAGKTLNALMNNRVPVFSQGLYSRGVSFRYMRYWIEKGHREAKMDLTQTDLDALNALDRLLDSPRLAVRFKLDAGDQIWINNHIVAHNRTAYVENPKRPRHFVRMWIST
;
A
#
# COMPACT_ATOMS: atom_id res chain seq x y z
N MET A 1 -23.12 -20.00 33.26
CA MET A 1 -22.54 -18.78 32.63
C MET A 1 -23.21 -18.54 31.29
N ARG A 2 -23.98 -17.48 31.14
CA ARG A 2 -24.55 -17.12 29.82
C ARG A 2 -23.41 -16.51 29.00
N TRP A 3 -23.11 -17.08 27.83
CA TRP A 3 -22.21 -16.50 26.86
C TRP A 3 -22.78 -15.12 26.47
N PRO A 4 -21.95 -14.07 26.40
CA PRO A 4 -22.43 -12.79 25.89
C PRO A 4 -23.00 -13.02 24.49
N VAL A 5 -24.21 -12.54 24.26
CA VAL A 5 -24.81 -12.51 22.91
C VAL A 5 -23.89 -11.63 22.06
N LEU A 6 -23.13 -12.26 21.18
CA LEU A 6 -22.23 -11.56 20.27
C LEU A 6 -23.08 -10.67 19.37
N PRO A 7 -22.75 -9.38 19.22
CA PRO A 7 -23.43 -8.53 18.26
C PRO A 7 -23.30 -9.14 16.87
N LEU A 8 -24.41 -9.25 16.16
CA LEU A 8 -24.45 -9.73 14.78
C LEU A 8 -23.40 -8.97 13.94
N LEU A 9 -22.63 -9.70 13.14
CA LEU A 9 -21.69 -9.11 12.21
C LEU A 9 -22.48 -8.21 11.26
N LYS A 10 -22.10 -6.93 11.19
CA LYS A 10 -22.74 -5.97 10.30
C LYS A 10 -22.44 -6.38 8.84
N GLN A 11 -23.47 -6.42 8.03
CA GLN A 11 -23.34 -6.58 6.59
C GLN A 11 -23.52 -5.23 5.92
N TYR A 12 -22.63 -4.92 4.99
CA TYR A 12 -22.66 -3.69 4.23
C TYR A 12 -23.30 -3.94 2.86
N GLU A 13 -23.91 -2.91 2.30
CA GLU A 13 -24.47 -2.99 0.96
C GLU A 13 -23.37 -3.11 -0.09
N ILE A 14 -23.59 -3.95 -1.09
CA ILE A 14 -22.66 -4.16 -2.19
C ILE A 14 -22.67 -2.92 -3.08
N ALA A 15 -21.50 -2.41 -3.43
CA ALA A 15 -21.34 -1.25 -4.29
C ALA A 15 -22.03 -1.48 -5.66
N ALA A 16 -22.95 -0.60 -6.01
CA ALA A 16 -23.74 -0.72 -7.24
C ALA A 16 -23.02 -0.18 -8.49
N ALA A 17 -22.17 0.83 -8.31
CA ALA A 17 -21.44 1.49 -9.40
C ALA A 17 -19.99 1.77 -9.01
N ILE A 18 -19.07 1.31 -9.85
CA ILE A 18 -17.64 1.53 -9.71
C ILE A 18 -17.14 2.27 -10.94
N PRO A 19 -16.37 3.38 -10.80
CA PRO A 19 -15.83 4.11 -11.93
C PRO A 19 -14.92 3.23 -12.80
N LYS A 20 -15.08 3.32 -14.12
CA LYS A 20 -14.31 2.53 -15.09
C LYS A 20 -12.81 2.74 -14.97
N ALA A 21 -12.35 3.92 -14.56
CA ALA A 21 -10.92 4.26 -14.47
C ALA A 21 -10.16 3.38 -13.46
N VAL A 22 -10.82 2.85 -12.42
CA VAL A 22 -10.18 1.96 -11.43
C VAL A 22 -10.38 0.47 -11.75
N ILE A 23 -11.16 0.13 -12.79
CA ILE A 23 -11.37 -1.24 -13.27
C ILE A 23 -10.35 -1.50 -14.38
N TRP A 24 -9.25 -2.14 -14.05
CA TRP A 24 -8.20 -2.50 -14.99
C TRP A 24 -7.61 -3.87 -14.65
N ASP A 25 -7.14 -4.57 -15.66
CA ASP A 25 -6.35 -5.78 -15.57
C ASP A 25 -4.90 -5.53 -16.04
N ALA A 26 -4.07 -6.56 -16.04
CA ALA A 26 -2.66 -6.41 -16.42
C ALA A 26 -2.50 -5.87 -17.85
N GLN A 27 -3.31 -6.32 -18.79
CA GLN A 27 -3.22 -5.89 -20.19
C GLN A 27 -3.62 -4.42 -20.33
N THR A 28 -4.74 -4.03 -19.76
CA THR A 28 -5.30 -2.67 -19.90
C THR A 28 -4.47 -1.63 -19.16
N LEU A 29 -3.92 -1.95 -17.96
CA LEU A 29 -3.05 -1.01 -17.25
C LEU A 29 -1.71 -0.86 -17.97
N LEU A 30 -1.09 -1.95 -18.43
CA LEU A 30 0.18 -1.87 -19.15
C LEU A 30 0.08 -1.10 -20.46
N ALA A 31 -1.07 -1.15 -21.12
CA ALA A 31 -1.36 -0.39 -22.35
C ALA A 31 -1.69 1.09 -22.08
N ASN A 32 -2.04 1.46 -20.84
CA ASN A 32 -2.38 2.83 -20.48
C ASN A 32 -1.11 3.63 -20.11
N PRO A 33 -0.69 4.63 -20.90
CA PRO A 33 0.50 5.41 -20.57
C PRO A 33 0.33 6.30 -19.33
N ALA A 34 -0.90 6.63 -18.93
CA ALA A 34 -1.19 7.62 -17.90
C ALA A 34 -0.76 7.19 -16.48
N TRP A 35 -0.55 5.88 -16.23
CA TRP A 35 -0.05 5.43 -14.93
C TRP A 35 1.48 5.52 -14.80
N ARG A 36 2.19 5.81 -15.91
CA ARG A 36 3.64 6.04 -15.94
C ARG A 36 3.92 7.51 -16.13
N LEU A 37 4.39 8.16 -15.10
CA LEU A 37 4.80 9.56 -15.15
C LEU A 37 6.31 9.65 -15.15
N ARG A 38 6.84 10.72 -15.76
CA ARG A 38 8.27 10.99 -15.77
C ARG A 38 8.53 12.37 -15.19
N ILE A 39 9.54 12.44 -14.32
CA ILE A 39 10.01 13.70 -13.76
C ILE A 39 10.68 14.47 -14.92
N ASN A 40 10.34 15.74 -15.08
CA ASN A 40 10.96 16.58 -16.11
C ASN A 40 12.33 17.10 -15.64
N ASP A 41 13.21 17.39 -16.61
CA ASP A 41 14.58 17.80 -16.34
C ASP A 41 14.67 19.13 -15.57
N LYS A 42 13.72 20.06 -15.77
CA LYS A 42 13.67 21.33 -15.03
C LYS A 42 13.38 21.12 -13.54
N THR A 43 12.52 20.17 -13.20
CA THR A 43 12.26 19.81 -11.79
C THR A 43 13.50 19.20 -11.16
N ILE A 44 14.23 18.33 -11.87
CA ILE A 44 15.50 17.77 -11.38
C ILE A 44 16.55 18.86 -11.19
N GLU A 45 16.68 19.79 -12.14
CA GLU A 45 17.63 20.89 -12.03
C GLU A 45 17.29 21.82 -10.85
N GLY A 46 16.01 22.18 -10.69
CA GLY A 46 15.56 22.96 -9.53
C GLY A 46 15.85 22.24 -8.21
N PHE A 47 15.65 20.92 -8.17
CA PHE A 47 16.02 20.12 -7.00
C PHE A 47 17.52 20.11 -6.73
N ARG A 48 18.36 19.93 -7.76
CA ARG A 48 19.82 19.95 -7.63
C ARG A 48 20.33 21.26 -7.02
N GLN A 49 19.78 22.39 -7.49
CA GLN A 49 20.12 23.71 -6.96
C GLN A 49 19.66 23.86 -5.50
N ALA A 50 18.44 23.47 -5.18
CA ALA A 50 17.88 23.58 -3.83
C ALA A 50 18.67 22.76 -2.79
N VAL A 51 19.11 21.55 -3.13
CA VAL A 51 19.80 20.67 -2.16
C VAL A 51 21.31 20.87 -2.08
N SER A 52 21.89 21.69 -2.95
CA SER A 52 23.35 21.91 -2.99
C SER A 52 23.92 22.49 -1.70
N ALA A 53 23.10 23.24 -0.94
CA ALA A 53 23.50 23.92 0.30
C ALA A 53 22.83 23.31 1.54
N LEU A 54 22.10 22.18 1.43
CA LEU A 54 21.38 21.56 2.54
C LEU A 54 22.17 20.38 3.13
N GLU A 55 22.31 20.39 4.44
CA GLU A 55 22.73 19.21 5.19
C GLU A 55 21.50 18.37 5.52
N LEU A 56 21.35 17.24 4.83
CA LEU A 56 20.17 16.37 4.93
C LEU A 56 20.47 15.18 5.81
N ASP A 57 19.72 15.04 6.90
CA ASP A 57 19.74 13.92 7.81
C ASP A 57 18.31 13.53 8.27
N GLU A 58 18.21 12.58 9.17
CA GLU A 58 16.91 12.12 9.70
C GLU A 58 16.20 13.21 10.54
N GLU A 59 16.95 14.07 11.24
CA GLU A 59 16.38 15.18 12.02
C GLU A 59 15.81 16.26 11.10
N TYR A 60 16.49 16.55 9.99
CA TYR A 60 15.98 17.46 8.96
C TYR A 60 14.64 16.94 8.39
N PHE A 61 14.55 15.62 8.12
CA PHE A 61 13.31 15.03 7.59
C PHE A 61 12.15 15.10 8.59
N LYS A 62 12.42 14.94 9.88
CA LYS A 62 11.38 15.08 10.93
C LYS A 62 10.91 16.52 11.05
N ALA A 63 11.83 17.48 10.99
CA ALA A 63 11.54 18.89 11.15
C ALA A 63 10.92 19.55 9.91
N TYR A 64 11.14 18.98 8.72
CA TYR A 64 10.70 19.57 7.46
C TYR A 64 9.19 19.87 7.43
N VAL A 65 8.84 21.10 7.05
CA VAL A 65 7.47 21.56 6.80
C VAL A 65 7.29 21.79 5.31
N HIS A 66 6.10 21.45 4.78
CA HIS A 66 5.81 21.71 3.37
C HIS A 66 5.87 23.22 3.08
N GLY A 67 6.64 23.60 2.06
CA GLY A 67 6.88 24.98 1.69
C GLY A 67 8.25 25.54 2.12
N ASP A 68 8.97 24.87 3.05
CA ASP A 68 10.32 25.33 3.46
C ASP A 68 11.34 25.29 2.32
N VAL A 69 11.11 24.43 1.33
CA VAL A 69 11.95 24.30 0.13
C VAL A 69 11.06 24.34 -1.11
N GLU A 70 11.26 25.34 -1.93
CA GLU A 70 10.54 25.49 -3.20
C GLU A 70 11.36 24.91 -4.36
N ILE A 71 10.72 24.09 -5.18
CA ILE A 71 11.32 23.49 -6.37
C ILE A 71 10.41 23.71 -7.55
N PHE A 72 10.98 24.25 -8.63
CA PHE A 72 10.23 24.45 -9.87
C PHE A 72 9.59 23.14 -10.36
N GLY A 73 8.29 23.18 -10.62
CA GLY A 73 7.55 22.05 -11.18
C GLY A 73 7.19 20.94 -10.17
N LEU A 74 7.58 21.06 -8.88
CA LEU A 74 7.27 20.04 -7.88
C LEU A 74 5.76 19.93 -7.62
N GLN A 75 5.08 21.09 -7.47
CA GLN A 75 3.64 21.10 -7.25
C GLN A 75 2.88 20.51 -8.44
N GLN A 76 3.27 20.86 -9.68
CA GLN A 76 2.70 20.30 -10.90
C GLN A 76 2.89 18.79 -10.98
N LEU A 77 4.07 18.29 -10.56
CA LEU A 77 4.33 16.85 -10.47
C LEU A 77 3.41 16.16 -9.44
N ALA A 78 3.29 16.74 -8.24
CA ALA A 78 2.42 16.25 -7.19
C ALA A 78 0.94 16.22 -7.63
N ASP A 79 0.49 17.29 -8.32
CA ASP A 79 -0.87 17.38 -8.87
C ASP A 79 -1.12 16.35 -9.96
N ALA A 80 -0.15 16.09 -10.84
CA ALA A 80 -0.26 15.05 -11.85
C ALA A 80 -0.37 13.65 -11.23
N ILE A 81 0.41 13.36 -10.17
CA ILE A 81 0.30 12.11 -9.42
C ILE A 81 -1.08 12.02 -8.75
N ARG A 82 -1.50 13.09 -8.05
CA ARG A 82 -2.80 13.16 -7.36
C ARG A 82 -3.96 12.90 -8.33
N GLN A 83 -3.91 13.49 -9.52
CA GLN A 83 -4.91 13.30 -10.57
C GLN A 83 -5.08 11.81 -10.93
N GLN A 84 -3.96 11.08 -11.11
CA GLN A 84 -4.03 9.66 -11.42
C GLN A 84 -4.48 8.80 -10.22
N ILE A 85 -4.08 9.15 -9.02
CA ILE A 85 -4.48 8.48 -7.78
C ILE A 85 -5.98 8.67 -7.51
N GLN A 86 -6.50 9.89 -7.71
CA GLN A 86 -7.90 10.23 -7.39
C GLN A 86 -8.86 10.01 -8.55
N HIS A 87 -8.44 10.19 -9.80
CA HIS A 87 -9.33 10.17 -10.97
C HIS A 87 -8.88 9.21 -12.08
N GLY A 88 -7.66 8.73 -12.04
CA GLY A 88 -7.10 7.73 -12.94
C GLY A 88 -7.20 6.30 -12.39
N PRO A 89 -6.24 5.43 -12.69
CA PRO A 89 -6.23 4.03 -12.27
C PRO A 89 -6.00 3.79 -10.77
N GLY A 90 -5.73 4.81 -9.98
CA GLY A 90 -5.39 4.69 -8.56
C GLY A 90 -3.94 4.28 -8.30
N VAL A 91 -3.09 4.32 -9.30
CA VAL A 91 -1.67 3.99 -9.20
C VAL A 91 -0.83 4.83 -10.17
N VAL A 92 0.38 5.21 -9.73
CA VAL A 92 1.37 5.90 -10.56
C VAL A 92 2.73 5.26 -10.37
N TRP A 93 3.40 4.93 -11.48
CA TRP A 93 4.82 4.64 -11.52
C TRP A 93 5.57 5.87 -11.99
N LEU A 94 6.22 6.57 -11.06
CA LEU A 94 7.02 7.75 -11.33
C LEU A 94 8.47 7.35 -11.59
N GLN A 95 8.98 7.78 -12.74
CA GLN A 95 10.30 7.46 -13.25
C GLN A 95 11.11 8.73 -13.53
N GLY A 96 12.41 8.56 -13.76
CA GLY A 96 13.28 9.63 -14.28
C GLY A 96 14.06 10.40 -13.22
N PHE A 97 14.04 9.96 -11.94
CA PHE A 97 14.97 10.49 -10.95
C PHE A 97 16.38 9.93 -11.22
N PRO A 98 17.41 10.77 -11.41
CA PRO A 98 18.76 10.30 -11.75
C PRO A 98 19.52 9.85 -10.50
N ALA A 99 19.21 8.64 -10.01
CA ALA A 99 19.68 8.10 -8.74
C ALA A 99 21.21 8.03 -8.58
N THR A 100 21.96 8.02 -9.68
CA THR A 100 23.43 8.00 -9.65
C THR A 100 24.06 9.37 -9.38
N GLU A 101 23.29 10.46 -9.51
CA GLU A 101 23.76 11.83 -9.32
C GLU A 101 23.53 12.35 -7.89
N PHE A 102 22.69 11.64 -7.12
CA PHE A 102 22.26 12.09 -5.80
C PHE A 102 22.58 11.06 -4.70
N SER A 103 22.85 11.56 -3.51
CA SER A 103 22.96 10.71 -2.33
C SER A 103 21.64 10.08 -1.95
N VAL A 104 21.68 9.03 -1.12
CA VAL A 104 20.47 8.39 -0.59
C VAL A 104 19.60 9.38 0.19
N PHE A 105 20.20 10.29 0.94
CA PHE A 105 19.45 11.32 1.68
C PHE A 105 18.77 12.32 0.74
N GLN A 106 19.45 12.77 -0.30
CA GLN A 106 18.85 13.65 -1.31
C GLN A 106 17.71 12.95 -2.06
N MET A 107 17.87 11.67 -2.40
CA MET A 107 16.81 10.86 -3.02
C MET A 107 15.57 10.73 -2.10
N LYS A 108 15.79 10.43 -0.81
CA LYS A 108 14.73 10.40 0.22
C LYS A 108 14.07 11.77 0.38
N PHE A 109 14.84 12.84 0.30
CA PHE A 109 14.33 14.21 0.43
C PHE A 109 13.43 14.60 -0.73
N PHE A 110 13.86 14.36 -1.98
CA PHE A 110 12.99 14.57 -3.15
C PHE A 110 11.65 13.82 -2.99
N TYR A 111 11.73 12.57 -2.59
CA TYR A 111 10.56 11.74 -2.34
C TYR A 111 9.65 12.30 -1.24
N LEU A 112 10.22 12.80 -0.14
CA LEU A 112 9.48 13.48 0.93
C LEU A 112 8.81 14.77 0.44
N LEU A 113 9.49 15.58 -0.36
CA LEU A 113 8.95 16.82 -0.94
C LEU A 113 7.71 16.54 -1.80
N VAL A 114 7.77 15.54 -2.68
CA VAL A 114 6.61 15.13 -3.50
C VAL A 114 5.45 14.69 -2.60
N GLY A 115 5.71 13.88 -1.59
CA GLY A 115 4.67 13.40 -0.66
C GLY A 115 4.04 14.52 0.16
N ALA A 116 4.84 15.43 0.68
CA ALA A 116 4.37 16.58 1.44
C ALA A 116 3.51 17.54 0.58
N ALA A 117 3.83 17.67 -0.73
CA ALA A 117 3.00 18.42 -1.66
C ALA A 117 1.67 17.71 -1.99
N MET A 118 1.54 16.42 -1.73
CA MET A 118 0.30 15.66 -1.97
C MET A 118 -0.65 15.64 -0.78
N GLY A 119 -0.14 15.71 0.45
CA GLY A 119 -0.95 15.66 1.66
C GLY A 119 -0.10 15.55 2.93
N GLN A 120 -0.74 15.24 4.04
CA GLN A 120 -0.06 15.09 5.32
C GLN A 120 0.66 13.74 5.40
N THR A 121 1.99 13.75 5.53
CA THR A 121 2.76 12.54 5.79
C THR A 121 2.47 12.01 7.20
N MET A 122 2.14 10.72 7.29
CA MET A 122 1.84 10.06 8.58
C MET A 122 3.13 9.61 9.26
N ASP A 123 3.21 9.79 10.59
CA ASP A 123 4.41 9.52 11.38
C ASP A 123 4.31 8.26 12.27
N ASN A 124 3.46 7.32 11.92
CA ASN A 124 3.23 6.11 12.73
C ASN A 124 4.45 5.19 12.88
N TYR A 125 5.38 5.25 11.96
CA TYR A 125 6.65 4.51 11.92
C TYR A 125 7.82 5.41 11.48
N GLY A 126 7.73 6.72 11.69
CA GLY A 126 8.53 7.73 11.03
C GLY A 126 7.94 8.13 9.68
N ARG A 127 8.15 9.38 9.27
CA ARG A 127 7.64 9.92 7.98
C ARG A 127 8.15 9.12 6.78
N LEU A 128 9.38 8.61 6.88
CA LEU A 128 10.03 7.74 5.91
C LEU A 128 10.44 6.44 6.61
N TYR A 129 9.94 5.31 6.13
CA TYR A 129 10.19 3.99 6.73
C TYR A 129 11.03 3.13 5.79
N ASP A 130 12.24 2.80 6.22
CA ASP A 130 13.15 1.94 5.46
C ASP A 130 12.63 0.49 5.40
N VAL A 131 12.48 -0.03 4.20
CA VAL A 131 12.04 -1.39 3.90
C VAL A 131 13.24 -2.19 3.41
N ARG A 132 13.90 -2.86 4.36
CA ARG A 132 15.10 -3.69 4.13
C ARG A 132 14.94 -5.05 4.80
N ASP A 133 15.76 -6.01 4.40
CA ASP A 133 15.95 -7.24 5.17
C ASP A 133 16.92 -6.97 6.31
N TYR A 134 16.46 -7.11 7.55
CA TYR A 134 17.28 -7.01 8.74
C TYR A 134 17.65 -8.39 9.30
N GLY A 135 17.37 -9.46 8.55
CA GLY A 135 17.47 -10.84 8.98
C GLY A 135 16.25 -11.29 9.80
N GLY A 136 16.20 -12.58 10.11
CA GLY A 136 15.11 -13.16 10.88
C GLY A 136 13.89 -13.59 10.08
N SER A 137 12.88 -14.08 10.79
CA SER A 137 11.66 -14.62 10.19
C SER A 137 10.42 -14.02 10.83
N TYR A 138 9.54 -13.45 10.01
CA TYR A 138 8.24 -12.93 10.48
C TYR A 138 7.32 -14.02 11.04
N LYS A 139 7.60 -15.31 10.76
CA LYS A 139 6.82 -16.45 11.25
C LYS A 139 7.19 -16.85 12.67
N THR A 140 8.48 -16.77 13.02
CA THR A 140 9.03 -17.19 14.32
C THR A 140 9.38 -16.02 15.22
N GLU A 141 9.68 -14.87 14.64
CA GLU A 141 10.02 -13.63 15.33
C GLU A 141 8.93 -12.58 15.10
N ARG A 142 8.73 -11.66 16.03
CA ARG A 142 7.69 -10.62 15.93
C ARG A 142 8.15 -9.43 15.09
N ILE A 143 8.77 -9.71 13.93
CA ILE A 143 9.23 -8.67 13.01
C ILE A 143 8.23 -8.46 11.86
N PRO A 144 8.06 -7.24 11.36
CA PRO A 144 7.24 -6.98 10.19
C PRO A 144 7.75 -7.73 8.96
N ILE A 145 6.86 -8.31 8.16
CA ILE A 145 7.23 -8.99 6.91
C ILE A 145 7.97 -8.07 5.93
N SER A 146 7.72 -6.75 6.00
CA SER A 146 8.45 -5.73 5.23
C SER A 146 9.94 -5.66 5.55
N GLN A 147 10.36 -6.17 6.72
CA GLN A 147 11.74 -6.25 7.18
C GLN A 147 12.39 -7.61 6.90
N THR A 148 11.83 -8.41 6.02
CA THR A 148 12.33 -9.72 5.62
C THR A 148 12.40 -9.84 4.09
N HIS A 149 13.14 -10.83 3.59
CA HIS A 149 13.20 -11.17 2.17
C HIS A 149 12.02 -12.04 1.66
N ALA A 150 11.09 -12.42 2.53
CA ALA A 150 9.93 -13.24 2.16
C ALA A 150 8.93 -12.47 1.27
N ALA A 151 8.16 -13.18 0.46
CA ALA A 151 7.02 -12.60 -0.25
C ALA A 151 5.97 -12.10 0.75
N THR A 152 5.36 -10.94 0.45
CA THR A 152 4.43 -10.30 1.40
C THR A 152 2.98 -10.79 1.27
N GLY A 153 2.61 -11.40 0.14
CA GLY A 153 1.22 -11.61 -0.23
C GLY A 153 0.51 -10.29 -0.61
N PHE A 154 -0.60 -10.40 -1.34
CA PHE A 154 -1.38 -9.20 -1.68
C PHE A 154 -2.06 -8.60 -0.45
N HIS A 155 -1.91 -7.29 -0.30
CA HIS A 155 -2.48 -6.55 0.83
C HIS A 155 -2.66 -5.06 0.51
N THR A 156 -3.44 -4.40 1.35
CA THR A 156 -3.43 -2.96 1.53
C THR A 156 -2.73 -2.64 2.84
N ASP A 157 -1.97 -1.56 2.88
CA ASP A 157 -1.24 -1.17 4.09
C ASP A 157 -2.19 -0.80 5.23
N SER A 158 -1.78 -1.08 6.45
CA SER A 158 -2.54 -0.76 7.67
C SER A 158 -3.94 -1.41 7.75
N SER A 159 -4.18 -2.50 7.03
CA SER A 159 -5.50 -3.15 6.92
C SER A 159 -6.10 -3.63 8.26
N ALA A 160 -5.28 -3.79 9.30
CA ALA A 160 -5.69 -4.19 10.64
C ALA A 160 -5.74 -3.02 11.66
N ARG A 161 -5.61 -1.78 11.22
CA ARG A 161 -5.60 -0.58 12.08
C ARG A 161 -6.88 0.25 11.88
N ASN A 162 -7.21 1.08 12.87
CA ASN A 162 -8.38 1.98 12.78
C ASN A 162 -8.22 3.02 11.67
N VAL A 163 -7.00 3.50 11.44
CA VAL A 163 -6.69 4.48 10.39
C VAL A 163 -5.77 3.86 9.37
N MET A 164 -6.18 3.91 8.10
CA MET A 164 -5.38 3.54 6.94
C MET A 164 -4.80 4.81 6.30
N PRO A 165 -3.60 4.75 5.73
CA PRO A 165 -3.17 5.80 4.82
C PRO A 165 -4.05 5.82 3.57
N ASP A 166 -4.32 7.01 3.03
CA ASP A 166 -5.03 7.15 1.76
C ASP A 166 -4.12 6.78 0.59
N ILE A 167 -2.85 7.20 0.69
CA ILE A 167 -1.82 6.90 -0.30
C ILE A 167 -0.66 6.17 0.37
N VAL A 168 -0.23 5.08 -0.26
CA VAL A 168 1.04 4.41 0.01
C VAL A 168 2.00 4.73 -1.10
N ALA A 169 3.13 5.31 -0.73
CA ALA A 169 4.22 5.56 -1.66
C ALA A 169 5.42 4.66 -1.31
N ILE A 170 6.17 4.24 -2.33
CA ILE A 170 7.36 3.41 -2.18
C ILE A 170 8.43 3.92 -3.14
N LEU A 171 9.57 4.34 -2.63
CA LEU A 171 10.77 4.71 -3.37
C LEU A 171 11.72 3.52 -3.45
N CYS A 172 12.26 3.23 -4.62
CA CYS A 172 13.38 2.31 -4.80
C CYS A 172 14.71 3.06 -4.68
N VAL A 173 15.45 2.84 -3.60
CA VAL A 173 16.82 3.34 -3.45
C VAL A 173 17.81 2.36 -4.10
N GLN A 174 17.66 1.08 -3.80
CA GLN A 174 18.46 -0.01 -4.36
C GLN A 174 17.55 -1.21 -4.63
N PRO A 175 17.42 -1.68 -5.88
CA PRO A 175 16.66 -2.88 -6.20
C PRO A 175 17.35 -4.14 -5.68
N ALA A 176 16.56 -5.22 -5.49
CA ALA A 176 17.10 -6.53 -5.15
C ALA A 176 17.98 -7.08 -6.29
N HIS A 177 18.95 -7.92 -5.92
CA HIS A 177 19.79 -8.61 -6.91
C HIS A 177 18.96 -9.54 -7.81
N LYS A 178 18.06 -10.32 -7.20
CA LYS A 178 17.19 -11.29 -7.89
C LYS A 178 15.81 -11.32 -7.22
N GLY A 179 14.74 -11.33 -8.00
CA GLY A 179 13.37 -11.21 -7.47
C GLY A 179 13.07 -9.82 -6.93
N GLY A 180 12.21 -9.72 -5.90
CA GLY A 180 11.81 -8.45 -5.29
C GLY A 180 10.95 -7.58 -6.20
N GLU A 181 10.28 -8.20 -7.17
CA GLU A 181 9.37 -7.51 -8.09
C GLU A 181 8.13 -7.06 -7.37
N SER A 182 7.62 -5.93 -7.77
CA SER A 182 6.36 -5.40 -7.30
C SER A 182 5.21 -5.98 -8.12
N LEU A 183 4.11 -6.28 -7.44
CA LEU A 183 2.85 -6.67 -8.07
C LEU A 183 1.74 -5.76 -7.54
N ILE A 184 0.83 -5.39 -8.42
CA ILE A 184 -0.35 -4.60 -8.08
C ILE A 184 -1.59 -5.19 -8.72
N VAL A 185 -2.72 -5.10 -8.03
CA VAL A 185 -4.05 -5.54 -8.52
C VAL A 185 -5.09 -4.50 -8.14
N SER A 186 -6.00 -4.19 -9.05
CA SER A 186 -7.17 -3.38 -8.72
C SER A 186 -8.17 -4.19 -7.90
N GLY A 187 -8.42 -3.79 -6.67
CA GLY A 187 -9.49 -4.34 -5.84
C GLY A 187 -10.88 -4.13 -6.47
N ALA A 188 -11.05 -3.05 -7.23
CA ALA A 188 -12.27 -2.78 -8.00
C ALA A 188 -12.50 -3.82 -9.10
N THR A 189 -11.43 -4.23 -9.80
CA THR A 189 -11.53 -5.31 -10.81
C THR A 189 -11.83 -6.65 -10.14
N VAL A 190 -11.18 -6.96 -9.02
CA VAL A 190 -11.45 -8.18 -8.26
C VAL A 190 -12.91 -8.22 -7.78
N HIS A 191 -13.44 -7.09 -7.30
CA HIS A 191 -14.85 -6.95 -6.95
C HIS A 191 -15.78 -7.27 -8.12
N GLU A 192 -15.52 -6.68 -9.30
CA GLU A 192 -16.33 -6.91 -10.49
C GLU A 192 -16.24 -8.36 -11.02
N GLU A 193 -15.08 -8.99 -10.92
CA GLU A 193 -14.92 -10.41 -11.25
C GLU A 193 -15.73 -11.30 -10.30
N LEU A 194 -15.68 -11.06 -8.99
CA LEU A 194 -16.50 -11.77 -8.01
C LEU A 194 -17.99 -11.51 -8.24
N ARG A 195 -18.38 -10.29 -8.55
CA ARG A 195 -19.77 -9.94 -8.85
C ARG A 195 -20.32 -10.75 -10.02
N LYS A 196 -19.51 -11.02 -11.03
CA LYS A 196 -19.89 -11.79 -12.23
C LYS A 196 -19.85 -13.29 -12.00
N THR A 197 -18.87 -13.80 -11.24
CA THR A 197 -18.55 -15.23 -11.18
C THR A 197 -18.90 -15.89 -9.85
N ASN A 198 -18.96 -15.14 -8.76
CA ASN A 198 -19.20 -15.67 -7.41
C ASN A 198 -19.79 -14.60 -6.47
N MET A 199 -21.05 -14.23 -6.73
CA MET A 199 -21.79 -13.26 -5.92
C MET A 199 -21.90 -13.68 -4.44
N GLY A 200 -21.94 -14.99 -4.16
CA GLY A 200 -21.97 -15.52 -2.78
C GLY A 200 -20.71 -15.16 -2.02
N ALA A 201 -19.53 -15.38 -2.61
CA ALA A 201 -18.26 -14.97 -2.01
C ALA A 201 -18.17 -13.46 -1.84
N LEU A 202 -18.61 -12.69 -2.85
CA LEU A 202 -18.63 -11.24 -2.76
C LEU A 202 -19.48 -10.75 -1.58
N SER A 203 -20.67 -11.30 -1.42
CA SER A 203 -21.57 -10.95 -0.30
C SER A 203 -20.92 -11.19 1.07
N ILE A 204 -20.18 -12.29 1.22
CA ILE A 204 -19.44 -12.60 2.45
C ILE A 204 -18.33 -11.60 2.70
N LEU A 205 -17.60 -11.17 1.65
CA LEU A 205 -16.50 -10.21 1.77
C LEU A 205 -16.98 -8.78 2.12
N TYR A 206 -18.28 -8.51 2.06
CA TYR A 206 -18.92 -7.31 2.59
C TYR A 206 -19.35 -7.45 4.06
N ARG A 207 -19.14 -8.60 4.68
CA ARG A 207 -19.31 -8.80 6.13
C ARG A 207 -18.02 -8.39 6.87
N GLU A 208 -18.16 -8.06 8.12
CA GLU A 208 -17.02 -7.75 8.98
C GLU A 208 -16.21 -9.00 9.31
N PHE A 209 -14.88 -8.86 9.28
CA PHE A 209 -13.92 -9.84 9.76
C PHE A 209 -13.14 -9.26 10.93
N ILE A 210 -12.92 -10.07 11.97
CA ILE A 210 -12.03 -9.69 13.07
C ILE A 210 -10.60 -9.64 12.55
N ARG A 211 -9.88 -8.58 12.89
CA ARG A 211 -8.47 -8.43 12.54
C ARG A 211 -7.60 -8.32 13.78
N ASP A 212 -6.39 -8.84 13.73
CA ASP A 212 -5.43 -8.69 14.83
C ASP A 212 -5.15 -7.20 15.11
N ILE A 213 -4.80 -6.89 16.34
CA ILE A 213 -4.39 -5.55 16.75
C ILE A 213 -2.89 -5.43 16.57
N VAL A 214 -2.48 -4.59 15.61
CA VAL A 214 -1.07 -4.39 15.21
C VAL A 214 -0.56 -2.99 15.53
N THR A 215 -1.38 -2.16 16.17
CA THR A 215 -0.96 -0.82 16.59
C THR A 215 0.05 -0.93 17.72
N PRO A 216 1.26 -0.38 17.59
CA PRO A 216 2.24 -0.38 18.67
C PRO A 216 1.67 0.24 19.95
N GLY A 217 1.90 -0.42 21.09
CA GLY A 217 1.40 0.06 22.40
C GLY A 217 -0.08 -0.18 22.68
N ALA A 218 -0.88 -0.64 21.72
CA ALA A 218 -2.28 -0.97 21.96
C ALA A 218 -2.41 -2.29 22.74
N GLY A 219 -3.25 -2.29 23.77
CA GLY A 219 -3.57 -3.49 24.54
C GLY A 219 -4.38 -4.49 23.71
N LYS A 220 -3.97 -5.75 23.69
CA LYS A 220 -4.69 -6.83 23.04
C LYS A 220 -5.66 -7.51 24.01
N THR A 221 -6.73 -6.84 24.34
CA THR A 221 -7.84 -7.47 25.09
C THR A 221 -8.81 -8.14 24.13
N LEU A 222 -9.55 -9.15 24.61
CA LEU A 222 -10.60 -9.80 23.80
C LEU A 222 -11.62 -8.76 23.31
N ASN A 223 -12.02 -7.83 24.14
CA ASN A 223 -12.96 -6.76 23.76
C ASN A 223 -12.38 -5.86 22.66
N ALA A 224 -11.10 -5.49 22.74
CA ALA A 224 -10.44 -4.70 21.69
C ALA A 224 -10.38 -5.47 20.35
N LEU A 225 -10.06 -6.77 20.39
CA LEU A 225 -10.09 -7.64 19.20
C LEU A 225 -11.49 -7.72 18.60
N MET A 226 -12.50 -7.96 19.46
CA MET A 226 -13.90 -8.07 19.04
C MET A 226 -14.45 -6.78 18.42
N ASN A 227 -13.88 -5.65 18.73
CA ASN A 227 -14.23 -4.34 18.16
C ASN A 227 -13.37 -3.98 16.93
N ASN A 228 -12.27 -4.69 16.68
CA ASN A 228 -11.43 -4.46 15.49
C ASN A 228 -11.95 -5.28 14.29
N ARG A 229 -13.15 -4.92 13.84
CA ARG A 229 -13.88 -5.60 12.77
C ARG A 229 -14.06 -4.67 11.59
N VAL A 230 -13.67 -5.12 10.42
CA VAL A 230 -13.88 -4.39 9.18
C VAL A 230 -14.13 -5.36 8.03
N PRO A 231 -14.95 -5.01 7.03
CA PRO A 231 -15.14 -5.82 5.83
C PRO A 231 -13.90 -5.78 4.93
N VAL A 232 -13.85 -6.69 3.98
CA VAL A 232 -12.85 -6.67 2.90
C VAL A 232 -13.25 -5.64 1.85
N PHE A 233 -14.52 -5.63 1.47
CA PHE A 233 -15.10 -4.62 0.60
C PHE A 233 -16.13 -3.78 1.36
N SER A 234 -16.16 -2.50 1.09
CA SER A 234 -17.21 -1.58 1.56
C SER A 234 -17.48 -0.50 0.51
N GLN A 235 -18.61 0.20 0.62
CA GLN A 235 -18.78 1.45 -0.11
C GLN A 235 -17.79 2.47 0.43
N GLY A 236 -17.02 3.09 -0.45
CA GLY A 236 -15.92 3.95 -0.03
C GLY A 236 -16.26 5.43 -0.12
N LEU A 237 -15.93 6.18 0.92
CA LEU A 237 -15.96 7.65 0.89
C LEU A 237 -14.81 8.21 0.02
N TYR A 238 -13.63 7.58 0.07
CA TYR A 238 -12.43 7.98 -0.67
C TYR A 238 -12.16 7.15 -1.93
N SER A 239 -12.91 6.08 -2.15
CA SER A 239 -12.61 5.03 -3.11
C SER A 239 -13.59 4.96 -4.26
N ARG A 240 -14.19 6.05 -4.66
CA ARG A 240 -14.94 6.06 -5.92
C ARG A 240 -15.76 4.78 -6.16
N GLY A 241 -16.70 4.50 -5.25
CA GLY A 241 -17.66 3.41 -5.34
C GLY A 241 -17.34 2.19 -4.48
N VAL A 242 -16.11 1.73 -4.39
CA VAL A 242 -15.70 0.60 -3.56
C VAL A 242 -14.42 0.87 -2.81
N SER A 243 -14.33 0.45 -1.56
CA SER A 243 -13.10 0.39 -0.79
C SER A 243 -12.69 -1.06 -0.61
N PHE A 244 -11.40 -1.32 -0.77
CA PHE A 244 -10.78 -2.62 -0.61
C PHE A 244 -9.76 -2.58 0.53
N ARG A 245 -9.94 -3.43 1.54
CA ARG A 245 -9.10 -3.46 2.74
C ARG A 245 -8.75 -4.91 3.08
N TYR A 246 -7.55 -5.34 2.75
CA TYR A 246 -7.20 -6.74 2.81
C TYR A 246 -5.77 -7.00 3.30
N MET A 247 -5.63 -8.01 4.11
CA MET A 247 -4.45 -8.83 4.37
C MET A 247 -4.90 -10.12 5.05
N ARG A 248 -4.80 -11.24 4.37
CA ARG A 248 -5.24 -12.57 4.85
C ARG A 248 -4.72 -12.88 6.25
N TYR A 249 -3.45 -12.68 6.46
CA TYR A 249 -2.77 -12.98 7.72
C TYR A 249 -3.43 -12.30 8.93
N TRP A 250 -3.81 -11.03 8.82
CA TRP A 250 -4.42 -10.31 9.94
C TRP A 250 -5.86 -10.74 10.20
N ILE A 251 -6.58 -11.19 9.20
CA ILE A 251 -7.93 -11.76 9.37
C ILE A 251 -7.81 -13.10 10.12
N GLU A 252 -7.02 -14.04 9.60
CA GLU A 252 -6.86 -15.36 10.23
C GLU A 252 -6.31 -15.26 11.66
N LYS A 253 -5.34 -14.38 11.88
CA LYS A 253 -4.75 -14.16 13.19
C LYS A 253 -5.76 -13.51 14.14
N GLY A 254 -6.52 -12.51 13.72
CA GLY A 254 -7.54 -11.85 14.52
C GLY A 254 -8.61 -12.83 14.99
N HIS A 255 -9.12 -13.67 14.10
CA HIS A 255 -10.11 -14.69 14.41
C HIS A 255 -9.56 -15.74 15.39
N ARG A 256 -8.34 -16.22 15.17
CA ARG A 256 -7.68 -17.17 16.08
C ARG A 256 -7.46 -16.59 17.49
N GLU A 257 -6.96 -15.37 17.59
CA GLU A 257 -6.73 -14.68 18.87
C GLU A 257 -8.05 -14.39 19.61
N ALA A 258 -9.11 -14.09 18.86
CA ALA A 258 -10.45 -13.92 19.41
C ALA A 258 -11.16 -15.23 19.78
N LYS A 259 -10.57 -16.40 19.45
CA LYS A 259 -11.18 -17.72 19.59
C LYS A 259 -12.53 -17.84 18.88
N MET A 260 -12.63 -17.22 17.72
CA MET A 260 -13.80 -17.22 16.86
C MET A 260 -13.38 -17.71 15.47
N ASP A 261 -13.55 -18.99 15.22
CA ASP A 261 -13.09 -19.60 13.98
C ASP A 261 -13.83 -19.02 12.76
N LEU A 262 -13.11 -18.88 11.65
CA LEU A 262 -13.68 -18.63 10.36
C LEU A 262 -14.52 -19.86 9.94
N THR A 263 -15.73 -19.63 9.47
CA THR A 263 -16.54 -20.70 8.90
C THR A 263 -15.95 -21.19 7.57
N GLN A 264 -16.33 -22.40 7.14
CA GLN A 264 -15.91 -22.88 5.82
C GLN A 264 -16.30 -21.91 4.70
N THR A 265 -17.49 -21.30 4.80
CA THR A 265 -17.97 -20.30 3.84
C THR A 265 -17.11 -19.03 3.82
N ASP A 266 -16.63 -18.57 5.00
CA ASP A 266 -15.69 -17.45 5.09
C ASP A 266 -14.35 -17.80 4.42
N LEU A 267 -13.83 -19.00 4.69
CA LEU A 267 -12.59 -19.51 4.08
C LEU A 267 -12.71 -19.64 2.56
N ASP A 268 -13.84 -20.16 2.07
CA ASP A 268 -14.09 -20.30 0.62
C ASP A 268 -14.16 -18.94 -0.08
N ALA A 269 -14.78 -17.93 0.55
CA ALA A 269 -14.83 -16.57 0.03
C ALA A 269 -13.44 -15.90 -0.01
N LEU A 270 -12.66 -16.06 1.07
CA LEU A 270 -11.29 -15.56 1.13
C LEU A 270 -10.38 -16.28 0.13
N ASN A 271 -10.56 -17.60 -0.07
CA ASN A 271 -9.81 -18.37 -1.07
C ASN A 271 -10.18 -17.96 -2.51
N ALA A 272 -11.46 -17.63 -2.77
CA ALA A 272 -11.88 -17.11 -4.06
C ALA A 272 -11.24 -15.74 -4.35
N LEU A 273 -11.16 -14.88 -3.34
CA LEU A 273 -10.46 -13.60 -3.40
C LEU A 273 -8.97 -13.78 -3.73
N ASP A 274 -8.26 -14.63 -2.95
CA ASP A 274 -6.83 -14.86 -3.13
C ASP A 274 -6.51 -15.38 -4.54
N ARG A 275 -7.30 -16.31 -5.07
CA ARG A 275 -7.14 -16.80 -6.45
C ARG A 275 -7.23 -15.69 -7.51
N LEU A 276 -8.10 -14.69 -7.29
CA LEU A 276 -8.18 -13.55 -8.21
C LEU A 276 -7.01 -12.59 -8.05
N LEU A 277 -6.59 -12.31 -6.81
CA LEU A 277 -5.43 -11.48 -6.52
C LEU A 277 -4.14 -12.06 -7.12
N ASP A 278 -3.97 -13.39 -7.04
CA ASP A 278 -2.81 -14.09 -7.57
C ASP A 278 -2.89 -14.39 -9.10
N SER A 279 -4.00 -14.00 -9.74
CA SER A 279 -4.19 -14.24 -11.17
C SER A 279 -3.24 -13.39 -12.03
N PRO A 280 -2.38 -14.00 -12.87
CA PRO A 280 -1.51 -13.26 -13.79
C PRO A 280 -2.27 -12.38 -14.79
N ARG A 281 -3.55 -12.67 -15.04
CA ARG A 281 -4.42 -11.84 -15.89
C ARG A 281 -4.73 -10.49 -15.20
N LEU A 282 -4.88 -10.48 -13.88
CA LEU A 282 -5.25 -9.29 -13.12
C LEU A 282 -4.03 -8.56 -12.54
N ALA A 283 -3.01 -9.29 -12.11
CA ALA A 283 -1.84 -8.75 -11.46
C ALA A 283 -0.82 -8.19 -12.46
N VAL A 284 -0.51 -6.92 -12.34
CA VAL A 284 0.61 -6.29 -13.04
C VAL A 284 1.88 -6.52 -12.25
N ARG A 285 2.89 -7.11 -12.91
CA ARG A 285 4.19 -7.40 -12.34
C ARG A 285 5.25 -6.52 -13.00
N PHE A 286 6.08 -5.85 -12.20
CA PHE A 286 7.14 -4.96 -12.68
C PHE A 286 8.27 -4.87 -11.66
N LYS A 287 9.42 -4.36 -12.11
CA LYS A 287 10.59 -4.12 -11.27
C LYS A 287 10.88 -2.63 -11.27
N LEU A 288 11.06 -2.07 -10.07
CA LEU A 288 11.50 -0.69 -9.89
C LEU A 288 13.01 -0.63 -9.97
N ASP A 289 13.53 0.32 -10.74
CA ASP A 289 14.93 0.69 -10.77
C ASP A 289 15.24 1.74 -9.70
N ALA A 290 16.53 1.98 -9.41
CA ALA A 290 16.91 3.00 -8.43
C ALA A 290 16.42 4.39 -8.90
N GLY A 291 15.77 5.10 -7.99
CA GLY A 291 15.11 6.38 -8.25
C GLY A 291 13.63 6.28 -8.63
N ASP A 292 13.15 5.13 -9.05
CA ASP A 292 11.74 4.91 -9.34
C ASP A 292 10.89 4.98 -8.07
N GLN A 293 9.66 5.46 -8.23
CA GLN A 293 8.68 5.52 -7.15
C GLN A 293 7.35 4.93 -7.63
N ILE A 294 6.64 4.24 -6.75
CA ILE A 294 5.26 3.82 -6.96
C ILE A 294 4.35 4.52 -5.95
N TRP A 295 3.25 5.09 -6.41
CA TRP A 295 2.25 5.79 -5.63
C TRP A 295 0.93 5.08 -5.80
N ILE A 296 0.27 4.70 -4.71
CA ILE A 296 -0.87 3.78 -4.70
C ILE A 296 -2.01 4.35 -3.88
N ASN A 297 -3.22 4.42 -4.45
CA ASN A 297 -4.45 4.58 -3.67
C ASN A 297 -4.67 3.30 -2.85
N ASN A 298 -4.42 3.40 -1.57
CA ASN A 298 -4.44 2.26 -0.65
C ASN A 298 -5.85 1.71 -0.36
N HIS A 299 -6.89 2.45 -0.76
CA HIS A 299 -8.29 2.01 -0.63
C HIS A 299 -8.78 1.20 -1.83
N ILE A 300 -8.01 1.13 -2.93
CA ILE A 300 -8.45 0.48 -4.17
C ILE A 300 -7.44 -0.56 -4.64
N VAL A 301 -6.15 -0.28 -4.53
CA VAL A 301 -5.09 -1.10 -5.13
C VAL A 301 -4.41 -1.93 -4.07
N ALA A 302 -4.48 -3.25 -4.22
CA ALA A 302 -3.65 -4.18 -3.46
C ALA A 302 -2.25 -4.25 -4.08
N HIS A 303 -1.25 -4.40 -3.24
CA HIS A 303 0.12 -4.57 -3.67
C HIS A 303 0.79 -5.78 -3.00
N ASN A 304 1.83 -6.29 -3.65
CA ASN A 304 2.61 -7.43 -3.19
C ASN A 304 4.05 -7.28 -3.66
N ARG A 305 4.95 -8.00 -3.02
CA ARG A 305 6.36 -8.12 -3.41
C ARG A 305 6.74 -9.58 -3.44
N THR A 306 7.37 -10.02 -4.52
CA THR A 306 7.94 -11.38 -4.58
C THR A 306 9.08 -11.53 -3.58
N ALA A 307 9.37 -12.76 -3.18
CA ALA A 307 10.60 -13.06 -2.45
C ALA A 307 11.83 -12.63 -3.27
N TYR A 308 12.92 -12.33 -2.60
CA TYR A 308 14.13 -11.87 -3.25
C TYR A 308 15.40 -12.44 -2.63
N VAL A 309 16.48 -12.35 -3.40
CA VAL A 309 17.83 -12.72 -2.98
C VAL A 309 18.65 -11.45 -2.84
N GLU A 310 19.30 -11.29 -1.69
CA GLU A 310 20.16 -10.16 -1.42
C GLU A 310 21.54 -10.28 -2.12
N ASN A 311 22.10 -9.13 -2.43
CA ASN A 311 23.54 -9.01 -2.65
C ASN A 311 24.14 -8.32 -1.41
N PRO A 312 25.01 -8.98 -0.63
CA PRO A 312 25.55 -8.41 0.60
C PRO A 312 26.32 -7.09 0.39
N LYS A 313 26.88 -6.88 -0.80
CA LYS A 313 27.58 -5.62 -1.16
C LYS A 313 26.64 -4.48 -1.56
N ARG A 314 25.43 -4.82 -2.01
CA ARG A 314 24.40 -3.89 -2.47
C ARG A 314 23.03 -4.40 -2.02
N PRO A 315 22.73 -4.36 -0.72
CA PRO A 315 21.47 -4.88 -0.19
C PRO A 315 20.29 -4.08 -0.72
N ARG A 316 19.16 -4.77 -0.91
CA ARG A 316 17.91 -4.14 -1.31
C ARG A 316 17.51 -3.06 -0.31
N HIS A 317 17.16 -1.88 -0.83
CA HIS A 317 16.71 -0.77 -0.01
C HIS A 317 15.55 -0.05 -0.70
N PHE A 318 14.37 -0.12 -0.09
CA PHE A 318 13.23 0.69 -0.44
C PHE A 318 12.84 1.60 0.74
N VAL A 319 12.10 2.65 0.44
CA VAL A 319 11.59 3.56 1.47
C VAL A 319 10.08 3.70 1.26
N ARG A 320 9.31 3.50 2.32
CA ARG A 320 7.87 3.67 2.31
C ARG A 320 7.47 4.96 3.00
N MET A 321 6.46 5.62 2.45
CA MET A 321 5.79 6.77 3.05
C MET A 321 4.28 6.56 3.01
N TRP A 322 3.60 6.96 4.07
CA TRP A 322 2.15 6.99 4.18
C TRP A 322 1.65 8.41 4.19
N ILE A 323 0.57 8.67 3.47
CA ILE A 323 -0.01 10.01 3.31
C ILE A 323 -1.51 9.94 3.55
N SER A 324 -2.01 10.90 4.34
CA SER A 324 -3.43 11.23 4.49
C SER A 324 -3.74 12.46 3.65
N THR A 325 -4.87 12.44 2.91
CA THR A 325 -5.31 13.52 2.01
C THR A 325 -6.62 14.14 2.44
#